data_263d3d0f1321c437d1f481af86abfca5
#
_entry.id   263d3d0f1321c437d1f481af86abfca5
#
_cell.length_a   1.000
_cell.length_b   1.000
_cell.length_c   1.000
_cell.angle_alpha   90.00
_cell.angle_beta   90.00
_cell.angle_gamma   90.00
#
_symmetry.space_group_name_H-M   'P 1'
#
loop_
_entity.id
_entity.type
_entity.pdbx_description
1 polymer ?
#
loop_
_entity_poly.entity_id
_entity_poly.type
_entity_poly.pdbx_seq_one_letter_code
_entity_poly.pdbx_strand_id
1 'polypeptide(L)'
;HVEGFKFLYLSIDNLKKNLLNEICERLGEVYLNKEQKDKIVYDYIFLSFILGNDFIPHSPSVGIKNSGIDLLLDLYVRYYFDTKSNLVLLDENKINHDFLKNIFRDLGLMEDSLLETFNKKRNYKRKPNKVYDNNYEREKDLLNLYPQFNREIERKIDQGAEGWRDRYYKHLFDIEERYEIDKICHKYLEGIFWNFHYYNYGCISWEWSYYHNYPPSFNDLYNYMDRYVSDINLIKLPKSKPFKPFEQLLMVLPNNSRDLLPARLGNLMI
;
A
#
# COMPACT_ATOMS: atom_id res chain seq x y z
N HIS A 1 -25.86 -34.06 -2.41
CA HIS A 1 -26.45 -32.89 -3.05
C HIS A 1 -25.55 -31.70 -2.74
N VAL A 2 -24.71 -31.28 -3.71
CA VAL A 2 -23.97 -30.02 -3.65
C VAL A 2 -24.97 -28.97 -4.13
N GLU A 3 -25.53 -28.19 -3.20
CA GLU A 3 -26.32 -27.02 -3.57
C GLU A 3 -25.47 -26.11 -4.45
N GLY A 4 -26.06 -25.69 -5.58
CA GLY A 4 -25.34 -24.97 -6.62
C GLY A 4 -24.65 -23.71 -6.07
N PHE A 5 -23.34 -23.63 -6.22
CA PHE A 5 -22.57 -22.43 -5.93
C PHE A 5 -23.07 -21.29 -6.83
N LYS A 6 -23.55 -20.21 -6.21
CA LYS A 6 -23.83 -18.97 -6.93
C LYS A 6 -22.52 -18.25 -7.16
N PHE A 7 -22.11 -18.17 -8.43
CA PHE A 7 -20.96 -17.34 -8.82
C PHE A 7 -21.40 -15.87 -8.90
N LEU A 8 -20.58 -15.00 -8.33
CA LEU A 8 -20.72 -13.56 -8.52
C LEU A 8 -19.69 -13.10 -9.56
N TYR A 9 -20.14 -12.35 -10.55
CA TYR A 9 -19.29 -11.83 -11.61
C TYR A 9 -19.18 -10.31 -11.46
N LEU A 10 -17.94 -9.79 -11.49
CA LEU A 10 -17.65 -8.37 -11.55
C LEU A 10 -17.32 -7.99 -12.99
N SER A 11 -18.09 -7.07 -13.56
CA SER A 11 -17.75 -6.48 -14.86
C SER A 11 -16.65 -5.45 -14.68
N ILE A 12 -15.47 -5.73 -15.20
CA ILE A 12 -14.32 -4.82 -15.15
C ILE A 12 -14.60 -3.54 -15.95
N ASP A 13 -15.31 -3.63 -17.09
CA ASP A 13 -15.66 -2.45 -17.87
C ASP A 13 -16.61 -1.51 -17.11
N ASN A 14 -17.59 -2.06 -16.38
CA ASN A 14 -18.47 -1.26 -15.55
C ASN A 14 -17.72 -0.66 -14.35
N LEU A 15 -16.81 -1.40 -13.73
CA LEU A 15 -15.96 -0.89 -12.67
C LEU A 15 -15.12 0.30 -13.16
N LYS A 16 -14.42 0.13 -14.29
CA LYS A 16 -13.65 1.20 -14.95
C LYS A 16 -14.50 2.43 -15.24
N LYS A 17 -15.69 2.23 -15.81
CA LYS A 17 -16.62 3.32 -16.12
C LYS A 17 -17.04 4.10 -14.87
N ASN A 18 -17.43 3.40 -13.81
CA ASN A 18 -17.86 4.04 -12.56
C ASN A 18 -16.73 4.79 -11.89
N LEU A 19 -15.53 4.21 -11.86
CA LEU A 19 -14.33 4.85 -11.37
C LEU A 19 -14.01 6.13 -12.12
N LEU A 20 -14.05 6.08 -13.45
CA LEU A 20 -13.80 7.26 -14.28
C LEU A 20 -14.86 8.34 -14.06
N ASN A 21 -16.14 7.97 -13.88
CA ASN A 21 -17.19 8.93 -13.56
C ASN A 21 -16.90 9.65 -12.25
N GLU A 22 -16.53 8.91 -11.20
CA GLU A 22 -16.17 9.48 -9.89
C GLU A 22 -15.00 10.47 -9.99
N ILE A 23 -13.93 10.09 -10.70
CA ILE A 23 -12.77 10.97 -10.87
C ILE A 23 -13.13 12.20 -11.74
N CYS A 24 -13.91 12.02 -12.79
CA CYS A 24 -14.38 13.13 -13.64
C CYS A 24 -15.28 14.10 -12.86
N GLU A 25 -16.16 13.60 -11.99
CA GLU A 25 -16.97 14.44 -11.10
C GLU A 25 -16.09 15.30 -10.17
N ARG A 26 -15.03 14.72 -9.61
CA ARG A 26 -14.05 15.46 -8.79
C ARG A 26 -13.25 16.48 -9.60
N LEU A 27 -12.94 16.19 -10.86
CA LEU A 27 -12.25 17.10 -11.77
C LEU A 27 -13.15 18.26 -12.26
N GLY A 28 -14.48 18.15 -12.07
CA GLY A 28 -15.45 19.16 -12.52
C GLY A 28 -15.64 19.14 -14.05
N GLU A 29 -15.88 20.32 -14.65
CA GLU A 29 -16.20 20.46 -16.08
C GLU A 29 -15.01 20.29 -17.03
N VAL A 30 -14.03 19.46 -16.69
CA VAL A 30 -12.87 19.20 -17.57
C VAL A 30 -13.28 18.17 -18.64
N TYR A 31 -13.27 18.61 -19.90
CA TYR A 31 -13.47 17.67 -21.00
C TYR A 31 -12.23 16.80 -21.16
N LEU A 32 -12.41 15.48 -21.00
CA LEU A 32 -11.37 14.46 -21.19
C LEU A 32 -11.72 13.58 -22.38
N ASN A 33 -10.80 13.44 -23.31
CA ASN A 33 -10.92 12.49 -24.40
C ASN A 33 -10.71 11.04 -23.90
N LYS A 34 -10.90 10.05 -24.79
CA LYS A 34 -10.79 8.64 -24.43
C LYS A 34 -9.39 8.28 -23.91
N GLU A 35 -8.35 8.74 -24.57
CA GLU A 35 -6.96 8.47 -24.21
C GLU A 35 -6.62 9.02 -22.82
N GLN A 36 -7.03 10.25 -22.52
CA GLN A 36 -6.85 10.85 -21.21
C GLN A 36 -7.57 10.06 -20.10
N LYS A 37 -8.81 9.61 -20.38
CA LYS A 37 -9.54 8.74 -19.46
C LYS A 37 -8.85 7.42 -19.21
N ASP A 38 -8.27 6.83 -20.25
CA ASP A 38 -7.51 5.58 -20.09
C ASP A 38 -6.26 5.81 -19.22
N LYS A 39 -5.52 6.90 -19.42
CA LYS A 39 -4.34 7.26 -18.59
C LYS A 39 -4.70 7.48 -17.12
N ILE A 40 -5.83 8.10 -16.82
CA ILE A 40 -6.32 8.30 -15.45
C ILE A 40 -6.55 6.98 -14.69
N VAL A 41 -6.95 5.92 -15.39
CA VAL A 41 -7.10 4.60 -14.75
C VAL A 41 -5.76 4.06 -14.25
N TYR A 42 -4.69 4.26 -14.99
CA TYR A 42 -3.35 3.87 -14.54
C TYR A 42 -2.87 4.71 -13.35
N ASP A 43 -3.20 6.00 -13.34
CA ASP A 43 -2.93 6.87 -12.19
C ASP A 43 -3.66 6.38 -10.93
N TYR A 44 -4.93 5.98 -11.06
CA TYR A 44 -5.69 5.40 -9.96
C TYR A 44 -5.06 4.09 -9.44
N ILE A 45 -4.66 3.20 -10.35
CA ILE A 45 -3.97 1.96 -9.99
C ILE A 45 -2.67 2.28 -9.23
N PHE A 46 -1.92 3.26 -9.70
CA PHE A 46 -0.69 3.69 -9.02
C PHE A 46 -0.96 4.25 -7.61
N LEU A 47 -1.97 5.10 -7.46
CA LEU A 47 -2.37 5.62 -6.15
C LEU A 47 -2.74 4.50 -5.17
N SER A 48 -3.31 3.41 -5.67
CA SER A 48 -3.66 2.25 -4.84
C SER A 48 -2.44 1.59 -4.21
N PHE A 49 -1.23 1.72 -4.77
CA PHE A 49 0.00 1.19 -4.16
C PHE A 49 0.32 1.88 -2.84
N ILE A 50 0.01 3.19 -2.72
CA ILE A 50 0.22 3.97 -1.49
C ILE A 50 -0.66 3.46 -0.33
N LEU A 51 -1.79 2.83 -0.66
CA LEU A 51 -2.66 2.18 0.32
C LEU A 51 -2.14 0.82 0.81
N GLY A 52 -1.02 0.37 0.25
CA GLY A 52 -0.41 -0.92 0.54
C GLY A 52 -0.98 -2.08 -0.27
N ASN A 53 -0.18 -3.10 -0.44
CA ASN A 53 -0.52 -4.34 -1.17
C ASN A 53 0.31 -5.51 -0.63
N ASP A 54 0.40 -6.60 -1.40
CA ASP A 54 1.17 -7.80 -1.01
C ASP A 54 2.69 -7.55 -0.94
N PHE A 55 3.20 -6.46 -1.51
CA PHE A 55 4.63 -6.21 -1.68
C PHE A 55 5.16 -5.09 -0.80
N ILE A 56 4.33 -4.08 -0.49
CA ILE A 56 4.69 -2.95 0.37
C ILE A 56 3.58 -2.67 1.38
N PRO A 57 3.93 -2.36 2.65
CA PRO A 57 2.95 -2.08 3.69
C PRO A 57 2.29 -0.71 3.49
N HIS A 58 1.05 -0.56 3.97
CA HIS A 58 0.33 0.71 3.99
C HIS A 58 0.77 1.61 5.14
N SER A 59 0.69 2.91 4.93
CA SER A 59 0.90 3.88 6.01
C SER A 59 -0.24 3.83 7.05
N PRO A 60 0.06 3.95 8.34
CA PRO A 60 -0.96 4.03 9.38
C PRO A 60 -1.83 5.29 9.26
N SER A 61 -1.36 6.36 8.61
CA SER A 61 -2.10 7.62 8.41
C SER A 61 -3.08 7.56 7.23
N VAL A 62 -2.84 6.67 6.25
CA VAL A 62 -3.65 6.57 5.03
C VAL A 62 -4.04 5.12 4.78
N GLY A 63 -5.25 4.76 5.14
CA GLY A 63 -5.77 3.40 4.99
C GLY A 63 -7.15 3.36 4.31
N ILE A 64 -7.46 2.27 3.65
CA ILE A 64 -8.74 2.07 2.94
C ILE A 64 -9.94 2.33 3.87
N LYS A 65 -9.88 1.85 5.11
CA LYS A 65 -10.97 2.01 6.10
C LYS A 65 -11.15 3.43 6.60
N ASN A 66 -10.25 4.35 6.27
CA ASN A 66 -10.22 5.72 6.75
C ASN A 66 -10.34 6.74 5.61
N SER A 67 -11.03 6.38 4.53
CA SER A 67 -11.15 7.21 3.33
C SER A 67 -9.79 7.57 2.70
N GLY A 68 -8.80 6.68 2.81
CA GLY A 68 -7.47 6.93 2.26
C GLY A 68 -7.49 7.10 0.75
N ILE A 69 -8.35 6.33 0.03
CA ILE A 69 -8.48 6.51 -1.42
C ILE A 69 -9.09 7.86 -1.78
N ASP A 70 -10.09 8.32 -1.03
CA ASP A 70 -10.70 9.64 -1.26
C ASP A 70 -9.68 10.76 -1.10
N LEU A 71 -8.88 10.69 -0.03
CA LEU A 71 -7.80 11.65 0.22
C LEU A 71 -6.77 11.67 -0.93
N LEU A 72 -6.36 10.49 -1.39
CA LEU A 72 -5.41 10.38 -2.52
C LEU A 72 -6.01 10.92 -3.82
N LEU A 73 -7.30 10.67 -4.08
CA LEU A 73 -7.99 11.22 -5.25
C LEU A 73 -8.13 12.74 -5.17
N ASP A 74 -8.39 13.31 -3.99
CA ASP A 74 -8.47 14.76 -3.82
C ASP A 74 -7.11 15.43 -4.09
N LEU A 75 -6.01 14.83 -3.62
CA LEU A 75 -4.66 15.29 -3.93
C LEU A 75 -4.34 15.13 -5.41
N TYR A 76 -4.66 13.98 -6.00
CA TYR A 76 -4.47 13.70 -7.41
C TYR A 76 -5.18 14.72 -8.29
N VAL A 77 -6.46 14.98 -8.05
CA VAL A 77 -7.28 15.92 -8.81
C VAL A 77 -6.68 17.33 -8.75
N ARG A 78 -6.22 17.78 -7.58
CA ARG A 78 -5.56 19.06 -7.42
C ARG A 78 -4.32 19.18 -8.31
N TYR A 79 -3.41 18.22 -8.22
CA TYR A 79 -2.17 18.26 -9.02
C TYR A 79 -2.41 18.04 -10.50
N TYR A 80 -3.33 17.16 -10.87
CA TYR A 80 -3.71 16.98 -12.27
C TYR A 80 -4.29 18.27 -12.87
N PHE A 81 -5.13 18.97 -12.10
CA PHE A 81 -5.73 20.23 -12.54
C PHE A 81 -4.69 21.31 -12.75
N ASP A 82 -3.70 21.42 -11.85
CA ASP A 82 -2.66 22.44 -11.90
C ASP A 82 -1.64 22.17 -13.02
N THR A 83 -1.22 20.91 -13.18
CA THR A 83 -0.14 20.54 -14.09
C THR A 83 -0.61 20.07 -15.46
N LYS A 84 -1.86 19.62 -15.59
CA LYS A 84 -2.41 18.91 -16.76
C LYS A 84 -1.57 17.68 -17.15
N SER A 85 -0.87 17.10 -16.18
CA SER A 85 0.01 15.96 -16.36
C SER A 85 -0.48 14.77 -15.55
N ASN A 86 -0.28 13.56 -16.06
CA ASN A 86 -0.57 12.33 -15.36
C ASN A 86 0.53 11.97 -14.36
N LEU A 87 0.18 11.21 -13.33
CA LEU A 87 1.11 10.62 -12.37
C LEU A 87 1.94 9.50 -13.04
N VAL A 88 1.30 8.72 -13.91
CA VAL A 88 1.93 7.67 -14.71
C VAL A 88 2.12 8.18 -16.15
N LEU A 89 3.36 8.31 -16.58
CA LEU A 89 3.74 8.70 -17.93
C LEU A 89 3.92 7.44 -18.78
N LEU A 90 2.78 6.86 -19.23
CA LEU A 90 2.73 5.56 -19.92
C LEU A 90 3.62 5.52 -21.16
N ASP A 91 3.61 6.59 -21.96
CA ASP A 91 4.36 6.66 -23.22
C ASP A 91 5.88 6.65 -22.99
N GLU A 92 6.33 7.03 -21.79
CA GLU A 92 7.73 7.08 -21.38
C GLU A 92 8.13 5.92 -20.46
N ASN A 93 7.19 5.09 -20.04
CA ASN A 93 7.40 4.05 -19.00
C ASN A 93 7.95 4.64 -17.69
N LYS A 94 7.44 5.80 -17.28
CA LYS A 94 7.92 6.53 -16.11
C LYS A 94 6.85 6.91 -15.12
N ILE A 95 7.29 7.14 -13.91
CA ILE A 95 6.52 7.82 -12.86
C ILE A 95 6.84 9.31 -12.95
N ASN A 96 5.83 10.16 -12.90
CA ASN A 96 6.02 11.59 -12.76
C ASN A 96 6.59 11.89 -11.36
N HIS A 97 7.89 12.11 -11.30
CA HIS A 97 8.64 12.30 -10.06
C HIS A 97 8.09 13.45 -9.21
N ASP A 98 7.89 14.61 -9.83
CA ASP A 98 7.44 15.82 -9.13
C ASP A 98 6.00 15.67 -8.63
N PHE A 99 5.14 15.00 -9.41
CA PHE A 99 3.78 14.70 -9.00
C PHE A 99 3.76 13.81 -7.74
N LEU A 100 4.50 12.71 -7.76
CA LEU A 100 4.60 11.78 -6.63
C LEU A 100 5.21 12.46 -5.39
N LYS A 101 6.28 13.22 -5.58
CA LYS A 101 6.95 13.97 -4.52
C LYS A 101 5.99 14.97 -3.85
N ASN A 102 5.18 15.66 -4.63
CA ASN A 102 4.18 16.59 -4.12
C ASN A 102 3.07 15.88 -3.34
N ILE A 103 2.60 14.71 -3.81
CA ILE A 103 1.66 13.88 -3.04
C ILE A 103 2.27 13.53 -1.67
N PHE A 104 3.50 13.05 -1.62
CA PHE A 104 4.15 12.69 -0.36
C PHE A 104 4.39 13.92 0.55
N ARG A 105 4.68 15.09 -0.03
CA ARG A 105 4.76 16.33 0.73
C ARG A 105 3.44 16.64 1.45
N ASP A 106 2.35 16.65 0.71
CA ASP A 106 1.06 17.01 1.27
C ASP A 106 0.55 15.96 2.27
N LEU A 107 0.76 14.67 2.00
CA LEU A 107 0.48 13.60 2.95
C LEU A 107 1.32 13.76 4.22
N GLY A 108 2.61 14.10 4.09
CA GLY A 108 3.50 14.34 5.22
C GLY A 108 3.08 15.54 6.09
N LEU A 109 2.60 16.60 5.45
CA LEU A 109 2.06 17.78 6.16
C LEU A 109 0.75 17.48 6.93
N MET A 110 -0.07 16.56 6.40
CA MET A 110 -1.35 16.18 7.03
C MET A 110 -1.19 15.00 8.00
N GLU A 111 -0.07 14.31 8.01
CA GLU A 111 0.12 13.02 8.67
C GLU A 111 -0.23 13.04 10.16
N ASP A 112 0.24 14.06 10.90
CA ASP A 112 -0.01 14.18 12.34
C ASP A 112 -1.51 14.34 12.64
N SER A 113 -2.21 15.20 11.90
CA SER A 113 -3.64 15.44 12.06
C SER A 113 -4.50 14.23 11.67
N LEU A 114 -4.08 13.49 10.64
CA LEU A 114 -4.75 12.26 10.22
C LEU A 114 -4.63 11.18 11.30
N LEU A 115 -3.43 10.99 11.85
CA LEU A 115 -3.16 10.01 12.91
C LEU A 115 -3.91 10.38 14.21
N GLU A 116 -3.91 11.65 14.59
CA GLU A 116 -4.68 12.11 15.75
C GLU A 116 -6.18 11.84 15.59
N THR A 117 -6.73 12.21 14.43
CA THR A 117 -8.15 11.96 14.10
C THR A 117 -8.49 10.48 14.13
N PHE A 118 -7.61 9.66 13.56
CA PHE A 118 -7.76 8.22 13.53
C PHE A 118 -7.73 7.59 14.93
N ASN A 119 -6.77 8.00 15.76
CA ASN A 119 -6.66 7.55 17.15
C ASN A 119 -7.89 7.96 17.99
N LYS A 120 -8.39 9.17 17.82
CA LYS A 120 -9.65 9.62 18.46
C LYS A 120 -10.80 8.70 18.05
N LYS A 121 -11.00 8.42 16.76
CA LYS A 121 -12.06 7.52 16.26
C LYS A 121 -11.91 6.10 16.82
N ARG A 122 -10.69 5.56 16.89
CA ARG A 122 -10.42 4.21 17.43
C ARG A 122 -10.66 4.13 18.93
N ASN A 123 -10.30 5.17 19.68
CA ASN A 123 -10.53 5.23 21.12
C ASN A 123 -12.02 5.34 21.49
N TYR A 124 -12.82 5.93 20.60
CA TYR A 124 -14.27 6.08 20.80
C TYR A 124 -15.05 4.79 20.52
N LYS A 125 -14.50 3.84 19.77
CA LYS A 125 -15.16 2.54 19.52
C LYS A 125 -15.09 1.70 20.79
N ARG A 126 -16.07 1.88 21.69
CA ARG A 126 -16.33 0.98 22.81
C ARG A 126 -16.76 -0.39 22.29
N LYS A 127 -16.59 -1.46 23.12
CA LYS A 127 -17.23 -2.74 22.88
C LYS A 127 -18.69 -2.51 22.49
N PRO A 128 -19.14 -2.99 21.35
CA PRO A 128 -20.56 -2.84 21.02
C PRO A 128 -21.37 -3.56 22.09
N ASN A 129 -22.36 -2.86 22.69
CA ASN A 129 -23.42 -3.50 23.48
C ASN A 129 -24.36 -4.26 22.53
N LYS A 130 -23.81 -5.21 21.76
CA LYS A 130 -24.54 -6.00 20.79
C LYS A 130 -24.97 -7.30 21.47
N VAL A 131 -26.24 -7.59 21.40
CA VAL A 131 -26.75 -8.91 21.74
C VAL A 131 -26.48 -9.80 20.55
N TYR A 132 -25.85 -10.93 20.77
CA TYR A 132 -25.52 -11.92 19.74
C TYR A 132 -26.49 -13.09 19.78
N ASP A 133 -26.96 -13.52 18.62
CA ASP A 133 -27.89 -14.63 18.50
C ASP A 133 -27.22 -15.99 18.80
N ASN A 134 -25.90 -16.04 18.64
CA ASN A 134 -25.13 -17.26 18.94
C ASN A 134 -23.67 -16.93 19.28
N ASN A 135 -22.95 -17.90 19.82
CA ASN A 135 -21.55 -17.76 20.23
C ASN A 135 -20.60 -17.52 19.04
N TYR A 136 -20.90 -18.05 17.85
CA TYR A 136 -20.06 -17.90 16.69
C TYR A 136 -19.99 -16.44 16.24
N GLU A 137 -21.13 -15.74 16.18
CA GLU A 137 -21.17 -14.32 15.83
C GLU A 137 -20.43 -13.46 16.86
N ARG A 138 -20.60 -13.81 18.14
CA ARG A 138 -19.88 -13.14 19.23
C ARG A 138 -18.38 -13.30 19.07
N GLU A 139 -17.88 -14.53 18.88
CA GLU A 139 -16.45 -14.80 18.72
C GLU A 139 -15.88 -14.12 17.46
N LYS A 140 -16.62 -14.16 16.36
CA LYS A 140 -16.24 -13.47 15.11
C LYS A 140 -16.08 -11.96 15.30
N ASP A 141 -17.04 -11.32 15.98
CA ASP A 141 -16.96 -9.89 16.27
C ASP A 141 -15.80 -9.57 17.25
N LEU A 142 -15.57 -10.43 18.25
CA LEU A 142 -14.43 -10.29 19.17
C LEU A 142 -13.09 -10.41 18.46
N LEU A 143 -12.94 -11.37 17.53
CA LEU A 143 -11.74 -11.51 16.70
C LEU A 143 -11.50 -10.27 15.82
N ASN A 144 -12.56 -9.73 15.22
CA ASN A 144 -12.49 -8.50 14.44
C ASN A 144 -12.11 -7.27 15.26
N LEU A 145 -12.38 -7.29 16.57
CA LEU A 145 -12.07 -6.23 17.51
C LEU A 145 -10.70 -6.43 18.20
N TYR A 146 -10.11 -7.62 18.09
CA TYR A 146 -8.86 -7.96 18.79
C TYR A 146 -7.73 -6.94 18.57
N PRO A 147 -7.46 -6.43 17.34
CA PRO A 147 -6.47 -5.39 17.13
C PRO A 147 -6.75 -4.08 17.87
N GLN A 148 -8.00 -3.85 18.32
CA GLN A 148 -8.39 -2.67 19.09
C GLN A 148 -8.11 -2.84 20.59
N PHE A 149 -7.97 -4.05 21.08
CA PHE A 149 -7.72 -4.32 22.50
C PHE A 149 -6.23 -4.48 22.82
N ASN A 150 -5.47 -5.11 21.93
CA ASN A 150 -4.03 -5.27 22.10
C ASN A 150 -3.28 -4.13 21.38
N ARG A 151 -3.21 -2.98 22.04
CA ARG A 151 -2.63 -1.74 21.48
C ARG A 151 -1.43 -1.25 22.27
N GLU A 152 -0.70 -2.15 22.88
CA GLU A 152 0.42 -1.77 23.75
C GLU A 152 1.50 -0.99 22.99
N ILE A 153 1.91 -1.49 21.82
CA ILE A 153 2.91 -0.83 20.96
C ILE A 153 2.38 0.50 20.41
N GLU A 154 1.13 0.53 19.94
CA GLU A 154 0.52 1.78 19.46
C GLU A 154 0.48 2.86 20.56
N ARG A 155 0.17 2.47 21.82
CA ARG A 155 0.18 3.39 22.96
C ARG A 155 1.57 3.90 23.30
N LYS A 156 2.62 3.06 23.14
CA LYS A 156 3.99 3.47 23.33
C LYS A 156 4.45 4.44 22.26
N ILE A 157 4.02 4.26 21.02
CA ILE A 157 4.33 5.16 19.90
C ILE A 157 3.56 6.46 20.04
N ASP A 158 2.28 6.38 20.42
CA ASP A 158 1.34 7.52 20.52
C ASP A 158 1.36 8.39 19.26
N GLN A 159 0.97 7.74 18.14
CA GLN A 159 1.03 8.34 16.81
C GLN A 159 0.19 9.63 16.75
N GLY A 160 0.78 10.68 16.19
CA GLY A 160 0.21 12.03 16.12
C GLY A 160 0.58 12.94 17.31
N ALA A 161 1.09 12.40 18.43
CA ALA A 161 1.62 13.20 19.52
C ALA A 161 3.08 13.64 19.24
N GLU A 162 3.52 14.72 19.87
CA GLU A 162 4.88 15.23 19.74
C GLU A 162 5.94 14.11 19.91
N GLY A 163 6.91 14.04 18.99
CA GLY A 163 7.99 13.04 18.99
C GLY A 163 7.55 11.61 18.61
N TRP A 164 6.35 11.43 18.09
CA TRP A 164 5.86 10.10 17.73
C TRP A 164 6.69 9.41 16.65
N ARG A 165 7.32 10.16 15.73
CA ARG A 165 8.13 9.57 14.66
C ARG A 165 9.36 8.86 15.20
N ASP A 166 10.05 9.44 16.18
CA ASP A 166 11.22 8.81 16.81
C ASP A 166 10.79 7.52 17.53
N ARG A 167 9.67 7.57 18.27
CA ARG A 167 9.10 6.39 18.91
C ARG A 167 8.62 5.34 17.89
N TYR A 168 8.09 5.76 16.74
CA TYR A 168 7.68 4.88 15.66
C TYR A 168 8.87 4.06 15.13
N TYR A 169 9.96 4.73 14.78
CA TYR A 169 11.14 4.04 14.27
C TYR A 169 11.84 3.20 15.36
N LYS A 170 11.92 3.71 16.56
CA LYS A 170 12.49 2.96 17.70
C LYS A 170 11.71 1.67 17.98
N HIS A 171 10.40 1.72 18.08
CA HIS A 171 9.59 0.56 18.48
C HIS A 171 9.26 -0.42 17.36
N LEU A 172 9.20 0.03 16.10
CA LEU A 172 8.81 -0.84 14.98
C LEU A 172 9.98 -1.29 14.12
N PHE A 173 11.10 -0.57 14.15
CA PHE A 173 12.28 -0.87 13.34
C PHE A 173 13.54 -1.11 14.17
N ASP A 174 13.50 -0.82 15.47
CA ASP A 174 14.67 -0.82 16.36
C ASP A 174 15.78 0.12 15.87
N ILE A 175 15.38 1.33 15.42
CA ILE A 175 16.24 2.34 14.80
C ILE A 175 16.11 3.66 15.55
N GLU A 176 17.25 4.30 15.81
CA GLU A 176 17.34 5.64 16.39
C GLU A 176 18.09 6.63 15.48
N GLU A 177 18.93 6.12 14.59
CA GLU A 177 19.79 6.95 13.75
C GLU A 177 19.12 7.37 12.44
N ARG A 178 19.21 8.67 12.11
CA ARG A 178 18.57 9.24 10.92
C ARG A 178 18.96 8.57 9.61
N TYR A 179 20.22 8.21 9.44
CA TYR A 179 20.69 7.59 8.20
C TYR A 179 20.09 6.20 7.95
N GLU A 180 19.63 5.52 8.98
CA GLU A 180 18.94 4.23 8.86
C GLU A 180 17.49 4.42 8.39
N ILE A 181 16.85 5.50 8.83
CA ILE A 181 15.52 5.91 8.31
C ILE A 181 15.62 6.23 6.83
N ASP A 182 16.68 6.90 6.39
CA ASP A 182 16.92 7.20 4.98
C ASP A 182 17.06 5.91 4.13
N LYS A 183 17.66 4.85 4.66
CA LYS A 183 17.70 3.53 3.99
C LYS A 183 16.32 2.90 3.85
N ILE A 184 15.47 3.02 4.88
CA ILE A 184 14.09 2.53 4.82
C ILE A 184 13.30 3.30 3.76
N CYS A 185 13.45 4.64 3.73
CA CYS A 185 12.82 5.48 2.71
C CYS A 185 13.25 5.07 1.31
N HIS A 186 14.55 4.87 1.10
CA HIS A 186 15.08 4.38 -0.17
C HIS A 186 14.45 3.05 -0.57
N LYS A 187 14.42 2.10 0.37
CA LYS A 187 13.87 0.76 0.12
C LYS A 187 12.37 0.79 -0.18
N TYR A 188 11.62 1.69 0.44
CA TYR A 188 10.20 1.87 0.15
C TYR A 188 9.98 2.49 -1.23
N LEU A 189 10.79 3.48 -1.64
CA LEU A 189 10.73 4.05 -2.99
C LEU A 189 11.12 3.03 -4.07
N GLU A 190 12.09 2.16 -3.80
CA GLU A 190 12.35 0.98 -4.66
C GLU A 190 11.07 0.14 -4.81
N GLY A 191 10.29 -0.02 -3.73
CA GLY A 191 9.03 -0.75 -3.73
C GLY A 191 7.96 -0.09 -4.59
N ILE A 192 7.80 1.21 -4.49
CA ILE A 192 6.89 1.97 -5.36
C ILE A 192 7.29 1.79 -6.83
N PHE A 193 8.57 1.94 -7.14
CA PHE A 193 9.11 1.77 -8.48
C PHE A 193 8.95 0.34 -9.00
N TRP A 194 9.23 -0.66 -8.16
CA TRP A 194 9.05 -2.07 -8.49
C TRP A 194 7.60 -2.41 -8.77
N ASN A 195 6.65 -1.94 -7.91
CA ASN A 195 5.21 -2.14 -8.11
C ASN A 195 4.74 -1.52 -9.42
N PHE A 196 5.16 -0.30 -9.73
CA PHE A 196 4.83 0.36 -10.99
C PHE A 196 5.21 -0.50 -12.19
N HIS A 197 6.43 -1.03 -12.22
CA HIS A 197 6.88 -1.90 -13.30
C HIS A 197 6.16 -3.25 -13.31
N TYR A 198 6.00 -3.88 -12.14
CA TYR A 198 5.36 -5.18 -12.03
C TYR A 198 3.95 -5.19 -12.58
N TYR A 199 3.14 -4.20 -12.23
CA TYR A 199 1.74 -4.13 -12.68
C TYR A 199 1.59 -3.69 -14.13
N ASN A 200 2.51 -2.90 -14.67
CA ASN A 200 2.37 -2.35 -16.02
C ASN A 200 3.20 -3.10 -17.07
N TYR A 201 4.35 -3.65 -16.70
CA TYR A 201 5.32 -4.19 -17.67
C TYR A 201 5.86 -5.58 -17.29
N GLY A 202 5.61 -6.04 -16.10
CA GLY A 202 6.09 -7.32 -15.58
C GLY A 202 7.22 -7.19 -14.55
N CYS A 203 7.62 -8.32 -13.97
CA CYS A 203 8.59 -8.35 -12.88
C CYS A 203 10.01 -7.98 -13.35
N ILE A 204 10.52 -6.85 -12.87
CA ILE A 204 11.86 -6.36 -13.22
C ILE A 204 12.95 -6.90 -12.31
N SER A 205 12.60 -7.41 -11.13
CA SER A 205 13.51 -8.06 -10.18
C SER A 205 12.75 -9.09 -9.37
N TRP A 206 13.16 -10.36 -9.47
CA TRP A 206 12.56 -11.49 -8.76
C TRP A 206 13.11 -11.69 -7.35
N GLU A 207 14.25 -11.08 -7.03
CA GLU A 207 14.85 -11.15 -5.70
C GLU A 207 14.57 -9.91 -4.84
N TRP A 208 14.01 -8.85 -5.45
CA TRP A 208 13.68 -7.65 -4.69
C TRP A 208 12.52 -7.94 -3.74
N SER A 209 12.64 -7.48 -2.51
CA SER A 209 11.57 -7.48 -1.52
C SER A 209 11.70 -6.29 -0.59
N TYR A 210 10.55 -5.82 -0.08
CA TYR A 210 10.52 -4.92 1.06
C TYR A 210 10.42 -5.78 2.32
N TYR A 211 11.47 -5.82 3.12
CA TYR A 211 11.59 -6.74 4.26
C TYR A 211 11.17 -6.15 5.60
N HIS A 212 10.71 -4.89 5.63
CA HIS A 212 10.15 -4.30 6.85
C HIS A 212 8.63 -4.49 6.89
N ASN A 213 8.10 -4.66 8.11
CA ASN A 213 6.66 -4.85 8.31
C ASN A 213 5.86 -3.53 8.24
N TYR A 214 6.54 -2.40 8.28
CA TYR A 214 5.94 -1.07 8.34
C TYR A 214 6.59 -0.15 7.31
N PRO A 215 5.86 0.86 6.79
CA PRO A 215 6.41 1.85 5.87
C PRO A 215 7.14 2.95 6.64
N PRO A 216 8.00 3.76 6.01
CA PRO A 216 8.42 5.03 6.59
C PRO A 216 7.26 6.04 6.63
N SER A 217 7.39 7.11 7.44
CA SER A 217 6.42 8.20 7.43
C SER A 217 6.44 8.94 6.10
N PHE A 218 5.32 9.53 5.70
CA PHE A 218 5.28 10.33 4.46
C PHE A 218 6.16 11.57 4.53
N ASN A 219 6.29 12.16 5.72
CA ASN A 219 7.20 13.28 5.92
C ASN A 219 8.65 12.87 5.69
N ASP A 220 9.06 11.68 6.13
CA ASP A 220 10.42 11.18 5.90
C ASP A 220 10.64 10.78 4.45
N LEU A 221 9.64 10.18 3.79
CA LEU A 221 9.69 9.88 2.35
C LEU A 221 9.88 11.15 1.52
N TYR A 222 9.09 12.18 1.80
CA TYR A 222 9.23 13.46 1.11
C TYR A 222 10.61 14.06 1.33
N ASN A 223 11.07 14.14 2.58
CA ASN A 223 12.37 14.70 2.93
C ASN A 223 13.53 13.92 2.29
N TYR A 224 13.40 12.59 2.20
CA TYR A 224 14.38 11.75 1.53
C TYR A 224 14.39 12.00 0.02
N MET A 225 13.22 12.03 -0.62
CA MET A 225 13.12 12.34 -2.05
C MET A 225 13.70 13.71 -2.36
N ASP A 226 13.37 14.72 -1.55
CA ASP A 226 13.81 16.09 -1.77
C ASP A 226 15.34 16.24 -1.70
N ARG A 227 15.99 15.50 -0.79
CA ARG A 227 17.44 15.61 -0.58
C ARG A 227 18.27 14.73 -1.49
N TYR A 228 17.80 13.53 -1.82
CA TYR A 228 18.66 12.48 -2.36
C TYR A 228 18.16 11.87 -3.68
N VAL A 229 16.93 12.10 -4.08
CA VAL A 229 16.34 11.48 -5.27
C VAL A 229 16.06 12.55 -6.32
N SER A 230 16.95 12.68 -7.30
CA SER A 230 16.74 13.60 -8.42
C SER A 230 15.61 13.17 -9.36
N ASP A 231 15.46 11.86 -9.57
CA ASP A 231 14.36 11.24 -10.32
C ASP A 231 14.17 9.80 -9.85
N ILE A 232 12.94 9.43 -9.46
CA ILE A 232 12.59 8.08 -9.02
C ILE A 232 12.84 7.03 -10.12
N ASN A 233 12.78 7.44 -11.38
CA ASN A 233 12.99 6.55 -12.53
C ASN A 233 14.48 6.17 -12.73
N LEU A 234 15.40 6.78 -11.99
CA LEU A 234 16.81 6.40 -11.97
C LEU A 234 17.13 5.28 -10.96
N ILE A 235 16.15 4.83 -10.18
CA ILE A 235 16.31 3.70 -9.26
C ILE A 235 16.70 2.45 -10.05
N LYS A 236 17.73 1.76 -9.55
CA LYS A 236 18.23 0.53 -10.15
C LYS A 236 17.96 -0.64 -9.21
N LEU A 237 17.27 -1.63 -9.72
CA LEU A 237 17.03 -2.88 -9.02
C LEU A 237 17.92 -4.00 -9.57
N PRO A 238 18.34 -4.96 -8.74
CA PRO A 238 19.14 -6.07 -9.19
C PRO A 238 18.36 -6.90 -10.21
N LYS A 239 19.01 -7.22 -11.35
CA LYS A 239 18.42 -8.12 -12.34
C LYS A 239 18.54 -9.56 -11.85
N SER A 240 17.43 -10.23 -11.72
CA SER A 240 17.36 -11.61 -11.27
C SER A 240 16.39 -12.44 -12.11
N LYS A 241 16.45 -13.75 -11.96
CA LYS A 241 15.55 -14.69 -12.63
C LYS A 241 14.62 -15.34 -11.62
N PRO A 242 13.40 -15.72 -12.04
CA PRO A 242 12.51 -16.47 -11.17
C PRO A 242 13.14 -17.82 -10.80
N PHE A 243 12.81 -18.30 -9.61
CA PHE A 243 13.09 -19.68 -9.23
C PHE A 243 12.37 -20.64 -10.18
N LYS A 244 12.96 -21.83 -10.39
CA LYS A 244 12.25 -22.88 -11.10
C LYS A 244 11.05 -23.35 -10.28
N PRO A 245 9.97 -23.88 -10.93
CA PRO A 245 8.75 -24.22 -10.23
C PRO A 245 8.94 -25.13 -9.01
N PHE A 246 9.79 -26.15 -9.13
CA PHE A 246 10.08 -27.05 -8.00
C PHE A 246 10.95 -26.43 -6.91
N GLU A 247 11.83 -25.52 -7.25
CA GLU A 247 12.61 -24.74 -6.27
C GLU A 247 11.67 -23.86 -5.44
N GLN A 248 10.73 -23.19 -6.09
CA GLN A 248 9.72 -22.38 -5.41
C GLN A 248 8.81 -23.24 -4.52
N LEU A 249 8.31 -24.38 -5.01
CA LEU A 249 7.49 -25.29 -4.23
C LEU A 249 8.24 -25.82 -3.00
N LEU A 250 9.52 -26.12 -3.15
CA LEU A 250 10.36 -26.58 -2.04
C LEU A 250 10.46 -25.54 -0.91
N MET A 251 10.46 -24.24 -1.25
CA MET A 251 10.55 -23.16 -0.29
C MET A 251 9.21 -22.84 0.40
N VAL A 252 8.09 -23.03 -0.28
CA VAL A 252 6.78 -22.55 0.22
C VAL A 252 5.88 -23.64 0.78
N LEU A 253 6.11 -24.90 0.41
CA LEU A 253 5.29 -25.99 0.91
C LEU A 253 5.62 -26.32 2.35
N PRO A 254 4.60 -26.54 3.21
CA PRO A 254 4.82 -27.09 4.55
C PRO A 254 5.28 -28.54 4.47
N ASN A 255 6.02 -29.02 5.47
CA ASN A 255 6.55 -30.38 5.54
C ASN A 255 5.50 -31.47 5.32
N ASN A 256 4.27 -31.26 5.79
CA ASN A 256 3.16 -32.20 5.61
C ASN A 256 2.70 -32.33 4.16
N SER A 257 3.14 -31.45 3.26
CA SER A 257 2.80 -31.45 1.83
C SER A 257 3.95 -31.91 0.92
N ARG A 258 5.01 -32.49 1.51
CA ARG A 258 6.19 -32.95 0.77
C ARG A 258 5.87 -33.95 -0.35
N ASP A 259 4.77 -34.71 -0.20
CA ASP A 259 4.35 -35.73 -1.18
C ASP A 259 3.83 -35.11 -2.50
N LEU A 260 3.60 -33.79 -2.52
CA LEU A 260 3.28 -33.04 -3.73
C LEU A 260 4.53 -32.78 -4.60
N LEU A 261 5.72 -33.01 -4.06
CA LEU A 261 6.98 -32.90 -4.77
C LEU A 261 7.47 -34.26 -5.28
N PRO A 262 8.28 -34.29 -6.36
CA PRO A 262 9.03 -35.49 -6.71
C PRO A 262 9.82 -36.01 -5.51
N ALA A 263 9.85 -37.32 -5.29
CA ALA A 263 10.41 -37.96 -4.10
C ALA A 263 11.83 -37.46 -3.74
N ARG A 264 12.70 -37.22 -4.73
CA ARG A 264 14.04 -36.66 -4.51
C ARG A 264 14.03 -35.27 -3.87
N LEU A 265 13.04 -34.45 -4.21
CA LEU A 265 12.91 -33.08 -3.66
C LEU A 265 12.17 -33.09 -2.33
N GLY A 266 11.10 -33.92 -2.19
CA GLY A 266 10.40 -34.07 -0.93
C GLY A 266 11.30 -34.54 0.22
N ASN A 267 12.32 -35.34 -0.07
CA ASN A 267 13.32 -35.80 0.90
C ASN A 267 14.27 -34.68 1.39
N LEU A 268 14.29 -33.51 0.73
CA LEU A 268 15.04 -32.34 1.17
C LEU A 268 14.26 -31.48 2.18
N MET A 269 12.96 -31.70 2.29
CA MET A 269 12.11 -31.02 3.30
C MET A 269 12.31 -31.73 4.65
N ILE A 270 12.94 -31.05 5.58
CA ILE A 270 13.27 -31.55 6.93
C ILE A 270 12.25 -31.06 7.96
#